data_e232c734bb70663b13a4498aee7ad232
#
_entry.id   e232c734bb70663b13a4498aee7ad232
#
_cell.length_a   1.000
_cell.length_b   1.000
_cell.length_c   1.000
_cell.angle_alpha   90.00
_cell.angle_beta   90.00
_cell.angle_gamma   90.00
#
_symmetry.space_group_name_H-M   'P 1'
#
loop_
_entity.id
_entity.type
_entity.pdbx_description
1 polymer ?
#
loop_
_entity_poly.entity_id
_entity_poly.type
_entity_poly.pdbx_seq_one_letter_code
_entity_poly.pdbx_strand_id
1 'polypeptide(L)'
;DGTKLYGMQHKYKETCLFFPSQSQTCHAYCSFCFRWPQFVGMDEMKFAMQEGEQLVQYLREHPEITDVLFTGGDPMIMKAKIFSKYIDTLIDADLPNLKTIRIGTKALAYWPYKFLTDSDSSEMLEVFKKITNSGLHLAFMAHFNHLNELSTDAVKDAIREVRKTGAQIRTQSPLLTHINDDAEMWAKMWTKQVELGCIPYYMFVVRDTGAQHYFGISLIKAHEIYKKAYSSVSGLARTVRGPSMSATPGKVHVIGTANVNNEKVIVLRFLQGRNPDWVDIPFFAKYDENAIWLDDLKPAFTENFFFEEGMKSFQKN
;
A
#
# COMPACT_ATOMS: atom_id res chain seq x y z
N ASP A 1 -19.98 8.70 18.38
CA ASP A 1 -21.12 9.63 18.23
C ASP A 1 -21.74 9.57 16.83
N GLY A 2 -21.18 8.79 15.90
CA GLY A 2 -21.66 8.63 14.53
C GLY A 2 -21.26 9.77 13.57
N THR A 3 -20.38 10.67 14.00
CA THR A 3 -19.87 11.75 13.14
C THR A 3 -18.98 11.19 12.05
N LYS A 4 -19.35 11.43 10.78
CA LYS A 4 -18.57 11.00 9.63
C LYS A 4 -17.35 11.91 9.45
N LEU A 5 -16.16 11.37 9.63
CA LEU A 5 -14.90 12.08 9.40
C LEU A 5 -14.43 11.87 7.96
N TYR A 6 -14.58 12.89 7.13
CA TYR A 6 -14.08 12.87 5.76
C TYR A 6 -12.54 12.97 5.75
N GLY A 7 -11.90 12.23 4.85
CA GLY A 7 -10.44 12.28 4.70
C GLY A 7 -9.65 11.37 5.62
N MET A 8 -10.31 10.48 6.37
CA MET A 8 -9.66 9.41 7.12
C MET A 8 -10.31 8.05 6.85
N GLN A 9 -9.49 6.99 6.85
CA GLN A 9 -9.95 5.61 6.76
C GLN A 9 -9.22 4.75 7.79
N HIS A 10 -9.96 4.23 8.76
CA HIS A 10 -9.48 3.33 9.79
C HIS A 10 -10.02 1.92 9.53
N LYS A 11 -9.33 1.18 8.66
CA LYS A 11 -9.73 -0.19 8.26
C LYS A 11 -9.11 -1.27 9.14
N TYR A 12 -7.87 -1.06 9.56
CA TYR A 12 -7.10 -1.96 10.41
C TYR A 12 -6.81 -1.28 11.73
N LYS A 13 -6.86 -2.04 12.82
CA LYS A 13 -6.77 -1.53 14.19
C LYS A 13 -5.60 -0.56 14.41
N GLU A 14 -4.44 -0.85 13.83
CA GLU A 14 -3.20 -0.11 14.10
C GLU A 14 -2.93 1.02 13.10
N THR A 15 -3.72 1.13 12.02
CA THR A 15 -3.39 1.99 10.87
C THR A 15 -4.52 2.93 10.48
N CYS A 16 -4.24 4.23 10.49
CA CYS A 16 -5.10 5.25 9.91
C CYS A 16 -4.54 5.73 8.56
N LEU A 17 -5.35 5.68 7.51
CA LEU A 17 -5.08 6.35 6.24
C LEU A 17 -5.59 7.78 6.33
N PHE A 18 -4.72 8.73 6.00
CA PHE A 18 -5.04 10.15 5.99
C PHE A 18 -4.93 10.72 4.57
N PHE A 19 -5.96 11.45 4.17
CA PHE A 19 -6.14 12.00 2.83
C PHE A 19 -6.16 13.54 2.88
N PRO A 20 -4.99 14.21 2.93
CA PRO A 20 -4.96 15.67 2.90
C PRO A 20 -5.66 16.21 1.65
N SER A 21 -6.42 17.29 1.80
CA SER A 21 -7.14 17.91 0.65
C SER A 21 -6.18 18.32 -0.48
N GLN A 22 -4.99 18.80 -0.12
CA GLN A 22 -3.96 19.21 -1.06
C GLN A 22 -3.24 18.05 -1.76
N SER A 23 -3.46 16.81 -1.33
CA SER A 23 -2.91 15.60 -1.95
C SER A 23 -3.89 14.90 -2.89
N GLN A 24 -5.05 15.48 -3.17
CA GLN A 24 -6.10 14.82 -3.97
C GLN A 24 -5.86 14.85 -5.48
N THR A 25 -4.85 15.57 -5.95
CA THR A 25 -4.34 15.45 -7.32
C THR A 25 -3.14 14.51 -7.37
N CYS A 26 -2.74 14.10 -8.57
CA CYS A 26 -1.61 13.20 -8.76
C CYS A 26 -0.75 13.64 -9.94
N HIS A 27 0.56 13.51 -9.83
CA HIS A 27 1.50 13.78 -10.93
C HIS A 27 1.63 12.59 -11.90
N ALA A 28 1.24 11.38 -11.50
CA ALA A 28 1.54 10.15 -12.23
C ALA A 28 0.40 9.70 -13.17
N TYR A 29 -0.86 9.90 -12.80
CA TYR A 29 -2.05 9.50 -13.57
C TYR A 29 -1.95 8.09 -14.19
N CYS A 30 -1.55 7.09 -13.38
CA CYS A 30 -1.36 5.73 -13.85
C CYS A 30 -2.64 5.15 -14.44
N SER A 31 -2.58 4.51 -15.60
CA SER A 31 -3.73 3.88 -16.27
C SER A 31 -4.39 2.76 -15.45
N PHE A 32 -3.65 2.14 -14.54
CA PHE A 32 -4.11 1.13 -13.58
C PHE A 32 -4.50 1.71 -12.20
N CYS A 33 -4.67 3.03 -12.08
CA CYS A 33 -4.97 3.67 -10.80
C CYS A 33 -6.38 3.31 -10.32
N PHE A 34 -6.50 2.62 -9.20
CA PHE A 34 -7.79 2.29 -8.60
C PHE A 34 -8.47 3.49 -7.91
N ARG A 35 -7.73 4.58 -7.70
CA ARG A 35 -8.24 5.83 -7.08
C ARG A 35 -8.60 6.91 -8.11
N TRP A 36 -8.44 6.65 -9.40
CA TRP A 36 -8.68 7.64 -10.44
C TRP A 36 -10.04 8.36 -10.34
N PRO A 37 -11.16 7.72 -9.91
CA PRO A 37 -12.44 8.43 -9.80
C PRO A 37 -12.41 9.59 -8.79
N GLN A 38 -11.53 9.51 -7.78
CA GLN A 38 -11.36 10.55 -6.76
C GLN A 38 -10.75 11.85 -7.32
N PHE A 39 -10.12 11.80 -8.51
CA PHE A 39 -9.38 12.93 -9.10
C PHE A 39 -10.09 13.57 -10.29
N VAL A 40 -11.04 12.88 -10.93
CA VAL A 40 -11.66 13.31 -12.19
C VAL A 40 -13.05 13.94 -12.03
N GLY A 41 -13.27 14.64 -10.93
CA GLY A 41 -14.45 15.53 -10.81
C GLY A 41 -15.74 14.89 -10.33
N MET A 42 -15.70 13.69 -9.78
CA MET A 42 -16.84 13.11 -9.05
C MET A 42 -16.82 13.66 -7.62
N ASP A 43 -17.45 14.83 -7.41
CA ASP A 43 -17.44 15.54 -6.12
C ASP A 43 -17.92 14.67 -4.95
N GLU A 44 -18.87 13.78 -5.20
CA GLU A 44 -19.39 12.81 -4.23
C GLU A 44 -18.33 11.78 -3.76
N MET A 45 -17.25 11.60 -4.52
CA MET A 45 -16.14 10.68 -4.21
C MET A 45 -14.90 11.39 -3.65
N LYS A 46 -14.94 12.72 -3.48
CA LYS A 46 -13.87 13.46 -2.83
C LYS A 46 -13.82 13.09 -1.35
N PHE A 47 -12.71 12.52 -0.97
CA PHE A 47 -12.46 12.07 0.40
C PHE A 47 -11.20 12.79 0.90
N ALA A 48 -11.40 13.95 1.58
CA ALA A 48 -10.29 14.84 1.91
C ALA A 48 -10.52 15.57 3.24
N MET A 49 -9.43 15.84 3.95
CA MET A 49 -9.42 16.60 5.19
C MET A 49 -8.44 17.78 5.08
N GLN A 50 -8.87 18.97 5.52
CA GLN A 50 -8.04 20.17 5.50
C GLN A 50 -7.26 20.37 6.81
N GLU A 51 -7.80 19.91 7.92
CA GLU A 51 -7.34 20.25 9.26
C GLU A 51 -6.60 19.07 9.90
N GLY A 52 -5.34 19.29 10.27
CA GLY A 52 -4.52 18.31 10.96
C GLY A 52 -5.00 18.04 12.41
N GLU A 53 -5.66 19.02 13.03
CA GLU A 53 -6.19 18.92 14.38
C GLU A 53 -7.26 17.85 14.53
N GLN A 54 -8.11 17.65 13.50
CA GLN A 54 -9.11 16.57 13.50
C GLN A 54 -8.45 15.19 13.46
N LEU A 55 -7.34 15.06 12.74
CA LEU A 55 -6.54 13.83 12.75
C LEU A 55 -5.95 13.59 14.14
N VAL A 56 -5.37 14.62 14.77
CA VAL A 56 -4.80 14.53 16.12
C VAL A 56 -5.85 14.12 17.15
N GLN A 57 -7.03 14.73 17.08
CA GLN A 57 -8.12 14.36 17.98
C GLN A 57 -8.53 12.90 17.81
N TYR A 58 -8.69 12.45 16.57
CA TYR A 58 -9.01 11.05 16.27
C TYR A 58 -7.95 10.09 16.82
N LEU A 59 -6.66 10.41 16.66
CA LEU A 59 -5.57 9.60 17.18
C LEU A 59 -5.53 9.54 18.72
N ARG A 60 -5.97 10.61 19.41
CA ARG A 60 -6.12 10.61 20.89
C ARG A 60 -7.26 9.71 21.35
N GLU A 61 -8.36 9.70 20.61
CA GLU A 61 -9.55 8.88 20.90
C GLU A 61 -9.34 7.40 20.52
N HIS A 62 -8.34 7.11 19.67
CA HIS A 62 -8.00 5.79 19.15
C HIS A 62 -6.54 5.42 19.44
N PRO A 63 -6.19 5.13 20.70
CA PRO A 63 -4.79 4.85 21.10
C PRO A 63 -4.23 3.56 20.50
N GLU A 64 -5.05 2.69 19.94
CA GLU A 64 -4.64 1.51 19.20
C GLU A 64 -3.96 1.85 17.86
N ILE A 65 -4.17 3.05 17.31
CA ILE A 65 -3.51 3.49 16.07
C ILE A 65 -2.06 3.85 16.38
N THR A 66 -1.15 3.14 15.75
CA THR A 66 0.30 3.35 15.91
C THR A 66 0.96 3.94 14.67
N ASP A 67 0.28 3.91 13.52
CA ASP A 67 0.80 4.48 12.28
C ASP A 67 -0.25 5.25 11.48
N VAL A 68 0.21 6.34 10.85
CA VAL A 68 -0.57 7.16 9.93
C VAL A 68 0.03 7.08 8.54
N LEU A 69 -0.78 6.70 7.55
CA LEU A 69 -0.38 6.68 6.14
C LEU A 69 -0.96 7.90 5.40
N PHE A 70 -0.11 8.85 5.05
CA PHE A 70 -0.45 9.92 4.12
C PHE A 70 -0.63 9.33 2.71
N THR A 71 -1.77 9.59 2.12
CA THR A 71 -2.17 9.07 0.81
C THR A 71 -3.14 10.04 0.12
N GLY A 72 -3.73 9.65 -1.02
CA GLY A 72 -4.64 10.51 -1.80
C GLY A 72 -4.45 10.21 -3.27
N GLY A 73 -4.26 11.25 -4.09
CA GLY A 73 -3.64 11.15 -5.39
C GLY A 73 -2.18 10.77 -5.21
N ASP A 74 -1.37 11.74 -4.85
CA ASP A 74 -0.02 11.51 -4.35
C ASP A 74 0.36 12.61 -3.34
N PRO A 75 0.74 12.28 -2.09
CA PRO A 75 1.08 13.26 -1.07
C PRO A 75 2.25 14.17 -1.46
N MET A 76 3.17 13.70 -2.31
CA MET A 76 4.34 14.49 -2.71
C MET A 76 4.03 15.60 -3.70
N ILE A 77 2.78 15.73 -4.16
CA ILE A 77 2.34 16.93 -4.90
C ILE A 77 2.29 18.17 -4.01
N MET A 78 2.12 17.97 -2.71
CA MET A 78 2.15 19.08 -1.76
C MET A 78 3.52 19.78 -1.75
N LYS A 79 3.47 21.08 -1.59
CA LYS A 79 4.69 21.84 -1.27
C LYS A 79 5.18 21.54 0.15
N ALA A 80 6.47 21.62 0.37
CA ALA A 80 7.08 21.35 1.68
C ALA A 80 6.41 22.12 2.82
N LYS A 81 6.11 23.41 2.61
CA LYS A 81 5.41 24.27 3.58
C LYS A 81 4.02 23.74 3.97
N ILE A 82 3.30 23.11 3.04
CA ILE A 82 1.97 22.56 3.31
C ILE A 82 2.10 21.23 4.04
N PHE A 83 2.99 20.35 3.57
CA PHE A 83 3.25 19.08 4.21
C PHE A 83 3.78 19.25 5.64
N SER A 84 4.70 20.23 5.85
CA SER A 84 5.23 20.55 7.18
C SER A 84 4.14 20.90 8.18
N LYS A 85 3.10 21.63 7.80
CA LYS A 85 2.00 21.96 8.73
C LYS A 85 1.33 20.72 9.32
N TYR A 86 1.04 19.70 8.51
CA TYR A 86 0.47 18.45 9.01
C TYR A 86 1.44 17.70 9.93
N ILE A 87 2.72 17.71 9.56
CA ILE A 87 3.77 17.04 10.35
C ILE A 87 3.98 17.75 11.69
N ASP A 88 4.01 19.08 11.66
CA ASP A 88 4.17 19.91 12.88
C ASP A 88 3.01 19.66 13.83
N THR A 89 1.77 19.68 13.35
CA THR A 89 0.59 19.35 14.16
C THR A 89 0.68 17.97 14.80
N LEU A 90 1.20 16.96 14.09
CA LEU A 90 1.36 15.60 14.64
C LEU A 90 2.48 15.50 15.66
N ILE A 91 3.61 16.18 15.44
CA ILE A 91 4.75 16.17 16.36
C ILE A 91 4.41 16.96 17.62
N ASP A 92 3.84 18.16 17.49
CA ASP A 92 3.49 19.04 18.61
C ASP A 92 2.38 18.43 19.49
N ALA A 93 1.56 17.54 18.93
CA ALA A 93 0.53 16.84 19.69
C ALA A 93 1.07 15.80 20.70
N ASP A 94 2.34 15.41 20.60
CA ASP A 94 3.05 14.48 21.48
C ASP A 94 2.22 13.22 21.80
N LEU A 95 1.80 12.52 20.74
CA LEU A 95 0.92 11.35 20.83
C LEU A 95 1.73 10.11 21.22
N PRO A 96 1.55 9.54 22.42
CA PRO A 96 2.37 8.42 22.89
C PRO A 96 2.16 7.12 22.10
N ASN A 97 1.01 6.98 21.44
CA ASN A 97 0.67 5.84 20.60
C ASN A 97 1.23 5.95 19.19
N LEU A 98 1.41 7.16 18.65
CA LEU A 98 1.92 7.34 17.27
C LEU A 98 3.41 6.99 17.22
N LYS A 99 3.78 6.01 16.38
CA LYS A 99 5.15 5.52 16.21
C LYS A 99 5.69 5.72 14.80
N THR A 100 4.79 5.73 13.81
CA THR A 100 5.19 5.70 12.41
C THR A 100 4.36 6.66 11.58
N ILE A 101 5.04 7.42 10.73
CA ILE A 101 4.44 8.15 9.60
C ILE A 101 4.84 7.45 8.32
N ARG A 102 3.85 7.14 7.48
CA ARG A 102 4.06 6.56 6.16
C ARG A 102 3.61 7.52 5.07
N ILE A 103 4.32 7.50 3.95
CA ILE A 103 4.01 8.30 2.76
C ILE A 103 3.85 7.36 1.58
N GLY A 104 2.63 7.22 1.07
CA GLY A 104 2.34 6.42 -0.12
C GLY A 104 2.53 7.24 -1.38
N THR A 105 3.58 6.99 -2.15
CA THR A 105 3.95 7.83 -3.29
C THR A 105 4.56 7.06 -4.46
N LYS A 106 4.36 7.59 -5.66
CA LYS A 106 5.07 7.19 -6.89
C LYS A 106 6.13 8.24 -7.31
N ALA A 107 6.34 9.29 -6.52
CA ALA A 107 7.23 10.38 -6.87
C ALA A 107 8.69 9.93 -7.07
N LEU A 108 9.18 8.95 -6.29
CA LEU A 108 10.53 8.41 -6.51
C LEU A 108 10.73 7.86 -7.93
N ALA A 109 9.70 7.22 -8.50
CA ALA A 109 9.75 6.65 -9.84
C ALA A 109 9.48 7.69 -10.94
N TYR A 110 8.45 8.54 -10.76
CA TYR A 110 7.91 9.40 -11.83
C TYR A 110 8.29 10.87 -11.71
N TRP A 111 8.73 11.29 -10.56
CA TRP A 111 9.13 12.67 -10.31
C TRP A 111 10.30 12.75 -9.29
N PRO A 112 11.44 12.08 -9.58
CA PRO A 112 12.60 12.05 -8.67
C PRO A 112 13.14 13.46 -8.37
N TYR A 113 12.99 14.40 -9.30
CA TYR A 113 13.41 15.80 -9.14
C TYR A 113 12.72 16.52 -7.99
N LYS A 114 11.54 16.03 -7.53
CA LYS A 114 10.88 16.48 -6.29
C LYS A 114 11.82 16.47 -5.09
N PHE A 115 12.76 15.55 -5.06
CA PHE A 115 13.71 15.36 -3.97
C PHE A 115 15.13 15.86 -4.31
N LEU A 116 15.35 16.39 -5.53
CA LEU A 116 16.67 16.78 -6.00
C LEU A 116 16.75 18.26 -6.31
N THR A 117 15.92 18.76 -7.21
CA THR A 117 16.06 20.08 -7.83
C THR A 117 14.79 20.93 -7.84
N ASP A 118 13.66 20.42 -7.40
CA ASP A 118 12.45 21.23 -7.23
C ASP A 118 12.72 22.39 -6.26
N SER A 119 12.01 23.48 -6.45
CA SER A 119 12.22 24.72 -5.69
C SER A 119 12.10 24.57 -4.17
N ASP A 120 11.43 23.51 -3.71
CA ASP A 120 11.22 23.17 -2.29
C ASP A 120 11.84 21.82 -1.89
N SER A 121 12.74 21.26 -2.71
CA SER A 121 13.36 19.95 -2.46
C SER A 121 14.12 19.89 -1.13
N SER A 122 14.96 20.89 -0.87
CA SER A 122 15.71 20.95 0.39
C SER A 122 14.81 21.08 1.60
N GLU A 123 13.77 21.93 1.52
CA GLU A 123 12.78 22.08 2.61
C GLU A 123 12.01 20.77 2.85
N MET A 124 11.66 20.04 1.79
CA MET A 124 10.97 18.75 1.91
C MET A 124 11.85 17.71 2.63
N LEU A 125 13.14 17.65 2.28
CA LEU A 125 14.09 16.75 2.96
C LEU A 125 14.29 17.13 4.44
N GLU A 126 14.26 18.42 4.77
CA GLU A 126 14.31 18.87 6.17
C GLU A 126 13.04 18.47 6.95
N VAL A 127 11.85 18.48 6.32
CA VAL A 127 10.62 17.95 6.95
C VAL A 127 10.79 16.46 7.25
N PHE A 128 11.38 15.67 6.36
CA PHE A 128 11.63 14.25 6.60
C PHE A 128 12.60 14.03 7.76
N LYS A 129 13.68 14.81 7.83
CA LYS A 129 14.63 14.81 8.98
C LYS A 129 13.92 15.20 10.28
N LYS A 130 13.02 16.19 10.24
CA LYS A 130 12.24 16.59 11.41
C LYS A 130 11.42 15.43 11.95
N ILE A 131 10.75 14.65 11.09
CA ILE A 131 10.01 13.45 11.50
C ILE A 131 10.93 12.43 12.18
N THR A 132 12.06 12.11 11.57
CA THR A 132 12.98 11.10 12.12
C THR A 132 13.67 11.56 13.40
N ASN A 133 14.01 12.85 13.49
CA ASN A 133 14.62 13.46 14.69
C ASN A 133 13.62 13.58 15.87
N SER A 134 12.32 13.62 15.61
CA SER A 134 11.31 13.58 16.68
C SER A 134 11.11 12.19 17.31
N GLY A 135 11.83 11.19 16.82
CA GLY A 135 11.71 9.80 17.29
C GLY A 135 10.66 8.98 16.55
N LEU A 136 9.93 9.56 15.61
CA LEU A 136 8.98 8.85 14.77
C LEU A 136 9.70 8.11 13.62
N HIS A 137 9.24 6.90 13.33
CA HIS A 137 9.72 6.17 12.16
C HIS A 137 9.06 6.73 10.89
N LEU A 138 9.87 7.14 9.90
CA LEU A 138 9.38 7.55 8.59
C LEU A 138 9.57 6.42 7.57
N ALA A 139 8.47 6.00 6.94
CA ALA A 139 8.49 4.98 5.89
C ALA A 139 7.83 5.47 4.59
N PHE A 140 8.60 5.49 3.52
CA PHE A 140 8.06 5.65 2.17
C PHE A 140 7.47 4.33 1.70
N MET A 141 6.21 4.34 1.31
CA MET A 141 5.55 3.25 0.59
C MET A 141 5.67 3.54 -0.90
N ALA A 142 6.87 3.28 -1.43
CA ALA A 142 7.25 3.68 -2.77
C ALA A 142 6.70 2.73 -3.84
N HIS A 143 6.12 3.28 -4.88
CA HIS A 143 5.50 2.54 -5.96
C HIS A 143 6.44 2.43 -7.15
N PHE A 144 6.91 1.20 -7.44
CA PHE A 144 7.73 0.87 -8.61
C PHE A 144 7.11 -0.32 -9.34
N ASN A 145 6.67 -0.10 -10.57
CA ASN A 145 5.96 -1.12 -11.36
C ASN A 145 6.88 -1.92 -12.28
N HIS A 146 8.03 -1.39 -12.64
CA HIS A 146 8.95 -2.03 -13.57
C HIS A 146 10.41 -1.70 -13.24
N LEU A 147 11.31 -2.61 -13.56
CA LEU A 147 12.75 -2.45 -13.36
C LEU A 147 13.31 -1.15 -13.99
N ASN A 148 12.78 -0.76 -15.15
CA ASN A 148 13.20 0.47 -15.84
C ASN A 148 12.98 1.74 -15.02
N GLU A 149 12.01 1.75 -14.11
CA GLU A 149 11.78 2.88 -13.20
C GLU A 149 12.93 3.08 -12.19
N LEU A 150 13.82 2.11 -12.04
CA LEU A 150 15.03 2.15 -11.18
C LEU A 150 16.33 2.39 -11.96
N SER A 151 16.27 2.61 -13.28
CA SER A 151 17.46 2.63 -14.14
C SER A 151 18.16 3.99 -14.16
N THR A 152 17.41 5.10 -14.04
CA THR A 152 17.95 6.46 -14.18
C THR A 152 18.76 6.89 -12.95
N ASP A 153 19.77 7.73 -13.16
CA ASP A 153 20.57 8.25 -12.06
C ASP A 153 19.75 9.18 -11.17
N ALA A 154 18.81 9.95 -11.73
CA ALA A 154 17.90 10.79 -10.95
C ALA A 154 17.10 9.98 -9.92
N VAL A 155 16.59 8.79 -10.29
CA VAL A 155 15.88 7.92 -9.34
C VAL A 155 16.80 7.37 -8.26
N LYS A 156 18.01 6.93 -8.63
CA LYS A 156 19.01 6.43 -7.67
C LYS A 156 19.42 7.51 -6.68
N ASP A 157 19.62 8.73 -7.18
CA ASP A 157 19.99 9.90 -6.36
C ASP A 157 18.85 10.29 -5.43
N ALA A 158 17.61 10.35 -5.92
CA ALA A 158 16.44 10.65 -5.10
C ALA A 158 16.24 9.61 -3.96
N ILE A 159 16.41 8.32 -4.26
CA ILE A 159 16.40 7.26 -3.26
C ILE A 159 17.47 7.52 -2.20
N ARG A 160 18.69 7.87 -2.63
CA ARG A 160 19.80 8.16 -1.72
C ARG A 160 19.53 9.37 -0.83
N GLU A 161 19.01 10.47 -1.39
CA GLU A 161 18.70 11.68 -0.63
C GLU A 161 17.58 11.45 0.39
N VAL A 162 16.52 10.76 0.01
CA VAL A 162 15.43 10.40 0.94
C VAL A 162 15.97 9.50 2.07
N ARG A 163 16.81 8.50 1.77
CA ARG A 163 17.41 7.63 2.79
C ARG A 163 18.35 8.37 3.76
N LYS A 164 19.06 9.41 3.30
CA LYS A 164 19.91 10.24 4.17
C LYS A 164 19.12 10.97 5.26
N THR A 165 17.81 11.14 5.10
CA THR A 165 16.96 11.73 6.15
C THR A 165 16.62 10.77 7.29
N GLY A 166 17.05 9.52 7.23
CA GLY A 166 16.68 8.45 8.14
C GLY A 166 15.42 7.68 7.74
N ALA A 167 14.75 8.09 6.66
CA ALA A 167 13.56 7.40 6.16
C ALA A 167 13.89 6.02 5.59
N GLN A 168 13.02 5.04 5.82
CA GLN A 168 13.06 3.74 5.15
C GLN A 168 12.17 3.76 3.90
N ILE A 169 12.63 3.11 2.84
CA ILE A 169 11.87 2.97 1.60
C ILE A 169 11.42 1.52 1.45
N ARG A 170 10.10 1.30 1.58
CA ARG A 170 9.44 0.02 1.33
C ARG A 170 8.74 0.08 -0.01
N THR A 171 9.02 -0.89 -0.88
CA THR A 171 8.52 -0.86 -2.26
C THR A 171 7.29 -1.73 -2.43
N GLN A 172 6.37 -1.29 -3.26
CA GLN A 172 5.15 -2.02 -3.57
C GLN A 172 4.72 -1.80 -5.02
N SER A 173 4.01 -2.76 -5.59
CA SER A 173 3.45 -2.65 -6.93
C SER A 173 2.31 -3.65 -7.12
N PRO A 174 1.28 -3.33 -7.92
CA PRO A 174 0.39 -4.34 -8.46
C PRO A 174 1.10 -5.16 -9.55
N LEU A 175 0.75 -6.44 -9.63
CA LEU A 175 1.05 -7.30 -10.76
C LEU A 175 0.03 -7.00 -11.86
N LEU A 176 0.52 -6.65 -13.04
CA LEU A 176 -0.26 -6.10 -14.15
C LEU A 176 0.08 -6.83 -15.44
N THR A 177 -0.93 -7.43 -16.08
CA THR A 177 -0.78 -7.93 -17.45
C THR A 177 -0.28 -6.82 -18.37
N HIS A 178 0.54 -7.15 -19.33
CA HIS A 178 1.18 -6.24 -20.31
C HIS A 178 2.28 -5.32 -19.76
N ILE A 179 2.48 -5.24 -18.44
CA ILE A 179 3.49 -4.34 -17.85
C ILE A 179 4.58 -5.11 -17.11
N ASN A 180 4.20 -6.00 -16.22
CA ASN A 180 5.14 -6.66 -15.32
C ASN A 180 4.77 -8.12 -15.00
N ASP A 181 4.07 -8.79 -15.90
CA ASP A 181 3.63 -10.19 -15.80
C ASP A 181 4.75 -11.20 -16.10
N ASP A 182 5.96 -10.86 -15.73
CA ASP A 182 7.17 -11.65 -15.91
C ASP A 182 7.95 -11.86 -14.60
N ALA A 183 8.23 -13.10 -14.25
CA ALA A 183 8.89 -13.46 -13.00
C ALA A 183 10.36 -13.01 -12.93
N GLU A 184 11.08 -13.02 -14.06
CA GLU A 184 12.48 -12.59 -14.11
C GLU A 184 12.60 -11.08 -13.90
N MET A 185 11.67 -10.32 -14.49
CA MET A 185 11.57 -8.87 -14.27
C MET A 185 11.37 -8.56 -12.78
N TRP A 186 10.46 -9.25 -12.08
CA TRP A 186 10.24 -9.06 -10.64
C TRP A 186 11.48 -9.40 -9.83
N ALA A 187 12.14 -10.53 -10.11
CA ALA A 187 13.36 -10.93 -9.43
C ALA A 187 14.46 -9.87 -9.58
N LYS A 188 14.69 -9.38 -10.81
CA LYS A 188 15.65 -8.31 -11.08
C LYS A 188 15.27 -6.99 -10.39
N MET A 189 13.99 -6.64 -10.39
CA MET A 189 13.49 -5.44 -9.73
C MET A 189 13.70 -5.50 -8.21
N TRP A 190 13.35 -6.60 -7.54
CA TRP A 190 13.57 -6.76 -6.10
C TRP A 190 15.05 -6.75 -5.74
N THR A 191 15.89 -7.42 -6.53
CA THR A 191 17.34 -7.38 -6.35
C THR A 191 17.85 -5.94 -6.47
N LYS A 192 17.43 -5.21 -7.49
CA LYS A 192 17.82 -3.81 -7.69
C LYS A 192 17.34 -2.88 -6.58
N GLN A 193 16.15 -3.10 -6.07
CA GLN A 193 15.63 -2.36 -4.91
C GLN A 193 16.50 -2.56 -3.68
N VAL A 194 16.93 -3.78 -3.39
CA VAL A 194 17.84 -4.07 -2.27
C VAL A 194 19.21 -3.42 -2.47
N GLU A 195 19.79 -3.48 -3.68
CA GLU A 195 21.05 -2.78 -4.01
C GLU A 195 20.97 -1.27 -3.73
N LEU A 196 19.82 -0.67 -3.99
CA LEU A 196 19.58 0.76 -3.72
C LEU A 196 19.20 1.03 -2.25
N GLY A 197 19.13 -0.01 -1.41
CA GLY A 197 18.78 0.06 0.00
C GLY A 197 17.30 0.27 0.26
N CYS A 198 16.44 -0.13 -0.68
CA CYS A 198 15.02 -0.25 -0.47
C CYS A 198 14.67 -1.66 0.04
N ILE A 199 13.49 -1.78 0.64
CA ILE A 199 12.97 -3.03 1.17
C ILE A 199 11.78 -3.46 0.31
N PRO A 200 11.88 -4.50 -0.53
CA PRO A 200 10.75 -5.07 -1.24
C PRO A 200 9.64 -5.47 -0.24
N TYR A 201 8.39 -5.04 -0.46
CA TYR A 201 7.38 -5.15 0.61
C TYR A 201 6.08 -5.81 0.17
N TYR A 202 5.47 -5.37 -0.95
CA TYR A 202 4.24 -5.98 -1.47
C TYR A 202 4.28 -6.19 -2.98
N MET A 203 3.82 -7.37 -3.39
CA MET A 203 3.24 -7.62 -4.71
C MET A 203 1.73 -7.72 -4.54
N PHE A 204 0.99 -6.73 -5.06
CA PHE A 204 -0.46 -6.73 -5.02
C PHE A 204 -1.07 -7.38 -6.26
N VAL A 205 -2.22 -8.00 -6.10
CA VAL A 205 -3.15 -8.26 -7.21
C VAL A 205 -3.80 -6.92 -7.58
N VAL A 206 -4.03 -6.68 -8.87
CA VAL A 206 -4.73 -5.48 -9.32
C VAL A 206 -6.13 -5.42 -8.73
N ARG A 207 -6.55 -4.24 -8.29
CA ARG A 207 -7.84 -4.08 -7.61
C ARG A 207 -9.02 -4.31 -8.53
N ASP A 208 -10.12 -4.72 -7.91
CA ASP A 208 -11.47 -4.96 -8.47
C ASP A 208 -12.18 -3.68 -8.97
N THR A 209 -11.42 -2.66 -9.33
CA THR A 209 -11.92 -1.36 -9.76
C THR A 209 -11.16 -0.84 -10.97
N GLY A 210 -11.74 0.12 -11.70
CA GLY A 210 -11.09 0.74 -12.84
C GLY A 210 -10.83 -0.25 -13.98
N ALA A 211 -9.60 -0.31 -14.44
CA ALA A 211 -9.19 -1.11 -15.59
C ALA A 211 -8.76 -2.56 -15.23
N GLN A 212 -9.34 -3.16 -14.17
CA GLN A 212 -9.01 -4.52 -13.76
C GLN A 212 -9.14 -5.53 -14.92
N HIS A 213 -10.20 -5.43 -15.72
CA HIS A 213 -10.43 -6.31 -16.88
C HIS A 213 -9.30 -6.29 -17.90
N TYR A 214 -8.52 -5.19 -17.99
CA TYR A 214 -7.40 -5.07 -18.91
C TYR A 214 -6.07 -5.50 -18.27
N PHE A 215 -5.87 -5.18 -17.01
CA PHE A 215 -4.62 -5.45 -16.30
C PHE A 215 -4.66 -6.69 -15.42
N GLY A 216 -5.83 -7.29 -15.23
CA GLY A 216 -6.03 -8.44 -14.36
C GLY A 216 -5.26 -9.67 -14.83
N ILE A 217 -4.81 -10.46 -13.87
CA ILE A 217 -4.17 -11.75 -14.07
C ILE A 217 -4.77 -12.73 -13.06
N SER A 218 -4.97 -13.99 -13.45
CA SER A 218 -5.56 -14.97 -12.53
C SER A 218 -4.68 -15.19 -11.30
N LEU A 219 -5.30 -15.47 -10.16
CA LEU A 219 -4.61 -15.67 -8.88
C LEU A 219 -3.59 -16.80 -8.94
N ILE A 220 -3.89 -17.85 -9.73
CA ILE A 220 -2.98 -18.98 -9.96
C ILE A 220 -1.72 -18.50 -10.70
N LYS A 221 -1.92 -17.79 -11.81
CA LYS A 221 -0.80 -17.25 -12.59
C LYS A 221 0.01 -16.23 -11.80
N ALA A 222 -0.66 -15.38 -11.04
CA ALA A 222 0.00 -14.42 -10.14
C ALA A 222 0.90 -15.13 -9.13
N HIS A 223 0.41 -16.22 -8.53
CA HIS A 223 1.21 -17.02 -7.59
C HIS A 223 2.38 -17.72 -8.28
N GLU A 224 2.22 -18.25 -9.48
CA GLU A 224 3.31 -18.87 -10.26
C GLU A 224 4.44 -17.86 -10.52
N ILE A 225 4.10 -16.64 -10.97
CA ILE A 225 5.05 -15.55 -11.19
C ILE A 225 5.75 -15.20 -9.89
N TYR A 226 5.00 -15.00 -8.81
CA TYR A 226 5.55 -14.69 -7.49
C TYR A 226 6.52 -15.78 -7.04
N LYS A 227 6.10 -17.04 -7.04
CA LYS A 227 6.90 -18.20 -6.60
C LYS A 227 8.22 -18.28 -7.38
N LYS A 228 8.19 -18.13 -8.70
CA LYS A 228 9.37 -18.17 -9.56
C LYS A 228 10.30 -17.00 -9.26
N ALA A 229 9.79 -15.78 -9.13
CA ALA A 229 10.58 -14.61 -8.78
C ALA A 229 11.19 -14.74 -7.38
N TYR A 230 10.39 -15.11 -6.39
CA TYR A 230 10.78 -15.23 -4.98
C TYR A 230 11.87 -16.30 -4.77
N SER A 231 11.78 -17.42 -5.50
CA SER A 231 12.80 -18.49 -5.43
C SER A 231 14.13 -18.10 -6.09
N SER A 232 14.14 -17.09 -6.95
CA SER A 232 15.30 -16.66 -7.75
C SER A 232 16.14 -15.57 -7.08
N VAL A 233 15.73 -15.05 -5.93
CA VAL A 233 16.40 -13.92 -5.25
C VAL A 233 17.02 -14.35 -3.91
N SER A 234 17.95 -13.53 -3.40
CA SER A 234 18.57 -13.74 -2.09
C SER A 234 17.58 -13.50 -0.94
N GLY A 235 17.92 -13.95 0.28
CA GLY A 235 17.12 -13.77 1.48
C GLY A 235 16.74 -12.31 1.77
N LEU A 236 17.64 -11.37 1.49
CA LEU A 236 17.37 -9.94 1.69
C LEU A 236 16.27 -9.37 0.77
N ALA A 237 16.08 -9.94 -0.42
CA ALA A 237 15.02 -9.57 -1.33
C ALA A 237 13.72 -10.38 -1.09
N ARG A 238 13.75 -11.44 -0.26
CA ARG A 238 12.60 -12.27 0.10
C ARG A 238 11.75 -11.69 1.22
N THR A 239 11.59 -10.37 1.24
CA THR A 239 10.74 -9.65 2.20
C THR A 239 9.34 -9.35 1.65
N VAL A 240 9.12 -9.61 0.37
CA VAL A 240 7.87 -9.34 -0.33
C VAL A 240 6.75 -10.24 0.16
N ARG A 241 5.62 -9.64 0.49
CA ARG A 241 4.35 -10.30 0.78
C ARG A 241 3.46 -10.28 -0.46
N GLY A 242 3.11 -11.45 -0.96
CA GLY A 242 2.24 -11.52 -2.14
C GLY A 242 2.22 -12.87 -2.84
N PRO A 243 1.40 -12.99 -3.88
CA PRO A 243 0.45 -11.98 -4.34
C PRO A 243 -0.63 -11.70 -3.28
N SER A 244 -1.00 -10.45 -3.08
CA SER A 244 -2.00 -10.11 -2.07
C SER A 244 -3.09 -9.17 -2.60
N MET A 245 -4.32 -9.44 -2.19
CA MET A 245 -5.51 -8.65 -2.49
C MET A 245 -5.83 -7.74 -1.31
N SER A 246 -6.07 -6.44 -1.56
CA SER A 246 -6.61 -5.53 -0.56
C SER A 246 -8.14 -5.52 -0.64
N ALA A 247 -8.76 -6.67 -0.31
CA ALA A 247 -10.19 -6.90 -0.38
C ALA A 247 -10.97 -6.28 0.80
N THR A 248 -12.29 -6.32 0.73
CA THR A 248 -13.16 -5.72 1.75
C THR A 248 -12.91 -6.28 3.16
N PRO A 249 -12.81 -7.60 3.40
CA PRO A 249 -12.57 -8.13 4.74
C PRO A 249 -11.16 -7.89 5.26
N GLY A 250 -10.20 -7.70 4.35
CA GLY A 250 -8.80 -7.53 4.75
C GLY A 250 -7.82 -7.69 3.61
N LYS A 251 -6.57 -7.83 3.96
CA LYS A 251 -5.48 -8.08 3.02
C LYS A 251 -5.23 -9.59 2.93
N VAL A 252 -5.68 -10.19 1.83
CA VAL A 252 -5.62 -11.63 1.59
C VAL A 252 -4.38 -11.99 0.79
N HIS A 253 -3.60 -12.93 1.28
CA HIS A 253 -2.43 -13.50 0.63
C HIS A 253 -2.79 -14.81 -0.07
N VAL A 254 -2.42 -14.95 -1.33
CA VAL A 254 -2.49 -16.21 -2.07
C VAL A 254 -1.24 -17.02 -1.77
N ILE A 255 -1.35 -18.06 -0.95
CA ILE A 255 -0.23 -18.90 -0.53
C ILE A 255 0.16 -19.88 -1.64
N GLY A 256 -0.83 -20.35 -2.41
CA GLY A 256 -0.63 -21.28 -3.51
C GLY A 256 -1.78 -22.24 -3.70
N THR A 257 -1.46 -23.43 -4.20
CA THR A 257 -2.42 -24.53 -4.36
C THR A 257 -2.00 -25.75 -3.56
N ALA A 258 -2.97 -26.54 -3.10
CA ALA A 258 -2.76 -27.80 -2.42
C ALA A 258 -3.79 -28.84 -2.88
N ASN A 259 -3.51 -30.12 -2.64
CA ASN A 259 -4.52 -31.19 -2.73
C ASN A 259 -4.95 -31.54 -1.29
N VAL A 260 -6.21 -31.36 -0.99
CA VAL A 260 -6.82 -31.64 0.31
C VAL A 260 -8.03 -32.54 0.07
N ASN A 261 -8.11 -33.68 0.71
CA ASN A 261 -9.19 -34.68 0.52
C ASN A 261 -9.43 -35.06 -0.96
N ASN A 262 -8.34 -35.20 -1.74
CA ASN A 262 -8.35 -35.44 -3.19
C ASN A 262 -8.94 -34.30 -4.05
N GLU A 263 -9.18 -33.15 -3.49
CA GLU A 263 -9.58 -31.93 -4.22
C GLU A 263 -8.40 -30.94 -4.33
N LYS A 264 -8.20 -30.40 -5.52
CA LYS A 264 -7.26 -29.31 -5.73
C LYS A 264 -7.90 -28.00 -5.27
N VAL A 265 -7.22 -27.27 -4.39
CA VAL A 265 -7.73 -26.04 -3.79
C VAL A 265 -6.72 -24.89 -3.90
N ILE A 266 -7.21 -23.68 -3.81
CA ILE A 266 -6.40 -22.46 -3.58
C ILE A 266 -6.30 -22.26 -2.07
N VAL A 267 -5.09 -22.05 -1.59
CA VAL A 267 -4.80 -21.78 -0.17
C VAL A 267 -4.56 -20.30 0.03
N LEU A 268 -5.27 -19.73 0.98
CA LEU A 268 -5.25 -18.29 1.29
C LEU A 268 -5.09 -18.07 2.79
N ARG A 269 -4.67 -16.87 3.19
CA ARG A 269 -4.72 -16.38 4.56
C ARG A 269 -4.83 -14.87 4.60
N PHE A 270 -5.28 -14.31 5.72
CA PHE A 270 -5.21 -12.87 5.93
C PHE A 270 -3.81 -12.45 6.42
N LEU A 271 -3.22 -11.43 5.77
CA LEU A 271 -2.05 -10.70 6.29
C LEU A 271 -2.47 -9.61 7.29
N GLN A 272 -3.64 -9.04 7.08
CA GLN A 272 -4.34 -8.08 7.94
C GLN A 272 -5.84 -8.29 7.75
N GLY A 273 -6.60 -8.27 8.82
CA GLY A 273 -8.07 -8.41 8.80
C GLY A 273 -8.75 -7.23 9.47
N ARG A 274 -10.02 -6.97 9.11
CA ARG A 274 -10.88 -6.06 9.90
C ARG A 274 -11.05 -6.58 11.32
N ASN A 275 -11.20 -7.90 11.47
CA ASN A 275 -11.08 -8.58 12.74
C ASN A 275 -9.66 -9.16 12.86
N PRO A 276 -8.89 -8.80 13.91
CA PRO A 276 -7.55 -9.33 14.14
C PRO A 276 -7.50 -10.86 14.26
N ASP A 277 -8.56 -11.49 14.75
CA ASP A 277 -8.65 -12.95 14.93
C ASP A 277 -8.64 -13.73 13.61
N TRP A 278 -8.86 -13.05 12.49
CA TRP A 278 -8.78 -13.69 11.16
C TRP A 278 -7.35 -13.81 10.62
N VAL A 279 -6.41 -13.08 11.23
CA VAL A 279 -5.04 -12.99 10.72
C VAL A 279 -4.34 -14.33 10.84
N ASP A 280 -3.64 -14.70 9.78
CA ASP A 280 -2.79 -15.91 9.66
C ASP A 280 -3.54 -17.26 9.72
N ILE A 281 -4.89 -17.25 9.73
CA ILE A 281 -5.69 -18.47 9.61
C ILE A 281 -5.72 -18.88 8.14
N PRO A 282 -5.20 -20.08 7.78
CA PRO A 282 -5.35 -20.62 6.42
C PRO A 282 -6.81 -20.94 6.11
N PHE A 283 -7.25 -20.58 4.91
CA PHE A 283 -8.56 -20.97 4.40
C PHE A 283 -8.46 -21.42 2.94
N PHE A 284 -9.47 -22.12 2.47
CA PHE A 284 -9.42 -22.84 1.21
C PHE A 284 -10.57 -22.43 0.30
N ALA A 285 -10.22 -22.10 -0.94
CA ALA A 285 -11.17 -21.88 -2.02
C ALA A 285 -11.11 -23.03 -3.03
N LYS A 286 -12.22 -23.33 -3.69
CA LYS A 286 -12.25 -24.23 -4.84
C LYS A 286 -11.25 -23.74 -5.87
N TYR A 287 -10.56 -24.68 -6.53
CA TYR A 287 -9.64 -24.34 -7.60
C TYR A 287 -10.39 -23.70 -8.76
N ASP A 288 -9.97 -22.50 -9.12
CA ASP A 288 -10.45 -21.78 -10.29
C ASP A 288 -9.24 -21.10 -10.95
N GLU A 289 -8.95 -21.49 -12.18
CA GLU A 289 -7.82 -20.96 -12.95
C GLU A 289 -8.06 -19.54 -13.47
N ASN A 290 -9.32 -19.10 -13.50
CA ASN A 290 -9.75 -17.83 -14.05
C ASN A 290 -10.00 -16.75 -12.98
N ALA A 291 -10.14 -17.13 -11.70
CA ALA A 291 -10.39 -16.19 -10.61
C ALA A 291 -9.29 -15.14 -10.53
N ILE A 292 -9.68 -13.86 -10.53
CA ILE A 292 -8.77 -12.70 -10.48
C ILE A 292 -8.83 -12.02 -9.10
N TRP A 293 -9.95 -12.16 -8.40
CA TRP A 293 -10.19 -11.48 -7.12
C TRP A 293 -10.83 -12.41 -6.10
N LEU A 294 -10.90 -11.94 -4.83
CA LEU A 294 -11.48 -12.74 -3.74
C LEU A 294 -12.94 -13.11 -3.99
N ASP A 295 -13.71 -12.18 -4.58
CA ASP A 295 -15.15 -12.34 -4.79
C ASP A 295 -15.47 -13.36 -5.93
N ASP A 296 -14.50 -13.71 -6.77
CA ASP A 296 -14.61 -14.77 -7.76
C ASP A 296 -14.50 -16.17 -7.13
N LEU A 297 -13.96 -16.25 -5.91
CA LEU A 297 -13.65 -17.50 -5.25
C LEU A 297 -14.85 -18.06 -4.48
N LYS A 298 -14.94 -19.39 -4.45
CA LYS A 298 -15.93 -20.13 -3.65
C LYS A 298 -15.24 -20.95 -2.58
N PRO A 299 -15.83 -21.08 -1.37
CA PRO A 299 -15.30 -21.97 -0.33
C PRO A 299 -15.16 -23.42 -0.81
N ALA A 300 -14.07 -24.10 -0.41
CA ALA A 300 -13.81 -25.47 -0.85
C ALA A 300 -14.60 -26.51 -0.06
N PHE A 301 -14.69 -26.41 1.25
CA PHE A 301 -15.19 -27.44 2.15
C PHE A 301 -16.37 -27.03 3.03
N THR A 302 -16.81 -25.77 2.87
CA THR A 302 -17.87 -25.15 3.65
C THR A 302 -18.82 -24.40 2.72
N GLU A 303 -19.99 -23.99 3.20
CA GLU A 303 -20.92 -23.16 2.43
C GLU A 303 -20.44 -21.72 2.32
N ASN A 304 -19.78 -21.21 3.38
CA ASN A 304 -19.28 -19.83 3.45
C ASN A 304 -17.82 -19.84 3.91
N PHE A 305 -17.07 -18.77 3.57
CA PHE A 305 -15.78 -18.52 4.19
C PHE A 305 -15.97 -18.14 5.66
N PHE A 306 -15.06 -18.53 6.53
CA PHE A 306 -15.15 -18.34 7.98
C PHE A 306 -15.31 -16.89 8.42
N PHE A 307 -14.91 -15.92 7.60
CA PHE A 307 -14.96 -14.48 7.89
C PHE A 307 -16.28 -13.82 7.44
N GLU A 308 -17.10 -14.47 6.61
CA GLU A 308 -18.28 -13.86 5.98
C GLU A 308 -19.36 -13.48 7.01
N GLU A 309 -19.58 -14.32 8.01
CA GLU A 309 -20.53 -14.00 9.07
C GLU A 309 -20.10 -12.77 9.87
N GLY A 310 -18.81 -12.71 10.24
CA GLY A 310 -18.24 -11.57 10.94
C GLY A 310 -18.30 -10.29 10.10
N MET A 311 -18.20 -10.38 8.76
CA MET A 311 -18.32 -9.23 7.88
C MET A 311 -19.68 -8.53 7.95
N LYS A 312 -20.76 -9.25 8.25
CA LYS A 312 -22.11 -8.67 8.39
C LYS A 312 -22.19 -7.61 9.48
N SER A 313 -21.37 -7.72 10.53
CA SER A 313 -21.31 -6.72 11.61
C SER A 313 -20.66 -5.40 11.18
N PHE A 314 -19.71 -5.47 10.23
CA PHE A 314 -19.02 -4.27 9.70
C PHE A 314 -19.79 -3.55 8.59
N GLN A 315 -20.86 -4.14 8.06
CA GLN A 315 -21.71 -3.53 7.04
C GLN A 315 -22.91 -2.78 7.63
N LYS A 316 -23.19 -2.99 8.93
CA LYS A 316 -24.33 -2.36 9.64
C LYS A 316 -23.96 -1.02 10.30
N ASN A 317 -22.69 -0.64 10.27
CA ASN A 317 -22.16 0.63 10.77
C ASN A 317 -21.61 1.45 9.59
#